data_d56c851614a605505b2c1ed8798e335f
#
_entry.id   d56c851614a605505b2c1ed8798e335f
#
_cell.length_a   1.000
_cell.length_b   1.000
_cell.length_c   1.000
_cell.angle_alpha   90.00
_cell.angle_beta   90.00
_cell.angle_gamma   90.00
#
_symmetry.space_group_name_H-M   'P 1'
#
loop_
_entity.id
_entity.type
_entity.pdbx_description
1 polymer ?
#
loop_
_entity_poly.entity_id
_entity_poly.type
_entity_poly.pdbx_seq_one_letter_code
_entity_poly.pdbx_strand_id
1 'polypeptide(L)'
;MSFYFTDQIQQSFNKIFHQCNKDIAWAGKAELDALVKLDEEGQKIPRIGDVYAILARVYSGPQFTWIEAGFPEDDTKAYSYLHTAIRKGSAIAILQAMRTSGALTPTIEKELPMTKDQAFQRVYEGAQKGCSYCAYAIANVFQWGDYQFLPSARKIVNEGEPSGVVHFLKSLFVQVDQHRLANKVTAIAQQWLHKSAAAGLVIAYRNLRLTYAEQDNRAMEEQVIFEGAAAGLPLMMYLA
;
A
#
# COMPACT_ATOMS: atom_id res chain seq x y z
N MET A 1 -21.44 2.91 -6.17
CA MET A 1 -20.39 2.67 -5.15
C MET A 1 -19.38 3.81 -5.26
N SER A 2 -19.05 4.49 -4.18
CA SER A 2 -18.01 5.53 -4.21
C SER A 2 -16.66 4.83 -4.16
N PHE A 3 -16.02 4.65 -5.30
CA PHE A 3 -14.65 4.13 -5.37
C PHE A 3 -13.67 5.13 -4.74
N TYR A 4 -12.54 4.62 -4.22
CA TYR A 4 -11.48 5.49 -3.70
C TYR A 4 -10.88 6.36 -4.82
N PHE A 5 -10.67 5.79 -6.00
CA PHE A 5 -10.29 6.49 -7.23
C PHE A 5 -11.50 6.90 -8.07
N THR A 6 -11.33 7.82 -9.01
CA THR A 6 -12.28 8.00 -10.10
C THR A 6 -12.24 6.77 -11.02
N ASP A 7 -13.31 6.52 -11.77
CA ASP A 7 -13.39 5.35 -12.66
C ASP A 7 -12.21 5.30 -13.65
N GLN A 8 -11.81 6.43 -14.20
CA GLN A 8 -10.69 6.52 -15.13
C GLN A 8 -9.36 6.11 -14.45
N ILE A 9 -9.07 6.66 -13.28
CA ILE A 9 -7.85 6.32 -12.53
C ILE A 9 -7.87 4.84 -12.13
N GLN A 10 -9.04 4.32 -11.70
CA GLN A 10 -9.19 2.92 -11.32
C GLN A 10 -8.94 1.98 -12.50
N GLN A 11 -9.45 2.31 -13.69
CA GLN A 11 -9.21 1.50 -14.89
C GLN A 11 -7.72 1.46 -15.27
N SER A 12 -7.05 2.61 -15.29
CA SER A 12 -5.62 2.68 -15.59
C SER A 12 -4.78 1.97 -14.51
N PHE A 13 -5.15 2.12 -13.23
CA PHE A 13 -4.53 1.39 -12.12
C PHE A 13 -4.67 -0.12 -12.30
N ASN A 14 -5.86 -0.61 -12.63
CA ASN A 14 -6.10 -2.04 -12.85
C ASN A 14 -5.25 -2.59 -14.01
N LYS A 15 -5.08 -1.83 -15.09
CA LYS A 15 -4.19 -2.19 -16.21
C LYS A 15 -2.75 -2.37 -15.76
N ILE A 16 -2.28 -1.53 -14.84
CA ILE A 16 -0.89 -1.58 -14.36
C ILE A 16 -0.68 -2.72 -13.34
N PHE A 17 -1.61 -2.94 -12.41
CA PHE A 17 -1.36 -3.71 -11.19
C PHE A 17 -2.21 -4.97 -11.02
N HIS A 18 -3.30 -5.13 -11.82
CA HIS A 18 -4.18 -6.30 -11.71
C HIS A 18 -3.95 -7.34 -12.83
N GLN A 19 -3.08 -7.03 -13.79
CA GLN A 19 -2.81 -7.92 -14.91
C GLN A 19 -1.31 -7.92 -15.20
N CYS A 20 -0.70 -9.09 -15.17
CA CYS A 20 0.71 -9.25 -15.56
C CYS A 20 0.85 -9.32 -17.10
N ASN A 21 0.34 -8.32 -17.79
CA ASN A 21 0.48 -8.16 -19.23
C ASN A 21 1.18 -6.83 -19.51
N LYS A 22 2.36 -6.91 -20.12
CA LYS A 22 3.24 -5.76 -20.36
C LYS A 22 2.56 -4.66 -21.17
N ASP A 23 1.92 -5.04 -22.29
CA ASP A 23 1.33 -4.05 -23.20
C ASP A 23 0.14 -3.34 -22.54
N ILE A 24 -0.68 -4.08 -21.79
CA ILE A 24 -1.80 -3.53 -21.03
C ILE A 24 -1.28 -2.61 -19.91
N ALA A 25 -0.21 -3.00 -19.20
CA ALA A 25 0.37 -2.19 -18.15
C ALA A 25 0.97 -0.87 -18.67
N TRP A 26 1.66 -0.92 -19.82
CA TRP A 26 2.17 0.28 -20.48
C TRP A 26 1.06 1.19 -21.00
N ALA A 27 -0.04 0.63 -21.53
CA ALA A 27 -1.22 1.41 -21.90
C ALA A 27 -1.82 2.13 -20.68
N GLY A 28 -1.96 1.43 -19.54
CA GLY A 28 -2.42 2.03 -18.29
C GLY A 28 -1.52 3.16 -17.80
N LYS A 29 -0.19 2.97 -17.88
CA LYS A 29 0.78 4.03 -17.55
C LYS A 29 0.64 5.24 -18.48
N ALA A 30 0.51 5.04 -19.79
CA ALA A 30 0.35 6.10 -20.76
C ALA A 30 -0.92 6.94 -20.51
N GLU A 31 -2.01 6.29 -20.10
CA GLU A 31 -3.25 6.98 -19.71
C GLU A 31 -3.04 7.88 -18.48
N LEU A 32 -2.29 7.41 -17.47
CA LEU A 32 -1.96 8.23 -16.30
C LEU A 32 -1.00 9.38 -16.66
N ASP A 33 0.00 9.13 -17.52
CA ASP A 33 0.90 10.17 -18.00
C ASP A 33 0.13 11.27 -18.78
N ALA A 34 -0.91 10.89 -19.53
CA ALA A 34 -1.78 11.86 -20.20
C ALA A 34 -2.56 12.74 -19.21
N LEU A 35 -3.02 12.18 -18.07
CA LEU A 35 -3.66 12.97 -17.01
C LEU A 35 -2.68 13.96 -16.36
N VAL A 36 -1.43 13.54 -16.15
CA VAL A 36 -0.36 14.43 -15.66
C VAL A 36 -0.14 15.58 -16.60
N LYS A 37 -0.04 15.32 -17.92
CA LYS A 37 0.13 16.36 -18.93
C LYS A 37 -1.01 17.39 -18.91
N LEU A 38 -2.26 16.92 -18.83
CA LEU A 38 -3.42 17.81 -18.71
C LEU A 38 -3.38 18.67 -17.45
N ASP A 39 -2.94 18.12 -16.33
CA ASP A 39 -2.76 18.87 -15.08
C ASP A 39 -1.64 19.92 -15.19
N GLU A 40 -0.53 19.59 -15.84
CA GLU A 40 0.57 20.52 -16.13
C GLU A 40 0.14 21.66 -17.08
N GLU A 41 -0.80 21.40 -17.97
CA GLU A 41 -1.47 22.39 -18.83
C GLU A 41 -2.53 23.22 -18.08
N GLY A 42 -2.72 23.00 -16.77
CA GLY A 42 -3.61 23.77 -15.91
C GLY A 42 -5.05 23.25 -15.86
N GLN A 43 -5.33 22.07 -16.38
CA GLN A 43 -6.66 21.46 -16.28
C GLN A 43 -6.89 20.87 -14.87
N LYS A 44 -8.09 21.08 -14.34
CA LYS A 44 -8.47 20.48 -13.04
C LYS A 44 -8.89 19.03 -13.21
N ILE A 45 -8.02 18.12 -12.81
CA ILE A 45 -8.29 16.68 -12.82
C ILE A 45 -8.69 16.23 -11.41
N PRO A 46 -9.89 15.65 -11.21
CA PRO A 46 -10.28 15.12 -9.91
C PRO A 46 -9.32 14.04 -9.46
N ARG A 47 -8.87 14.10 -8.20
CA ARG A 47 -7.97 13.11 -7.59
C ARG A 47 -6.60 12.99 -8.29
N ILE A 48 -6.13 14.01 -8.96
CA ILE A 48 -4.84 14.01 -9.68
C ILE A 48 -3.66 13.66 -8.77
N GLY A 49 -3.71 14.00 -7.47
CA GLY A 49 -2.69 13.60 -6.51
C GLY A 49 -2.50 12.08 -6.44
N ASP A 50 -3.58 11.30 -6.62
CA ASP A 50 -3.47 9.84 -6.63
C ASP A 50 -2.83 9.31 -7.90
N VAL A 51 -2.99 10.00 -9.04
CA VAL A 51 -2.28 9.69 -10.30
C VAL A 51 -0.78 9.82 -10.09
N TYR A 52 -0.34 10.93 -9.51
CA TYR A 52 1.07 11.15 -9.17
C TYR A 52 1.58 10.10 -8.18
N ALA A 53 0.77 9.69 -7.18
CA ALA A 53 1.14 8.64 -6.22
C ALA A 53 1.33 7.26 -6.89
N ILE A 54 0.47 6.91 -7.83
CA ILE A 54 0.56 5.67 -8.61
C ILE A 54 1.84 5.70 -9.47
N LEU A 55 2.06 6.79 -10.21
CA LEU A 55 3.23 6.93 -11.06
C LEU A 55 4.54 7.00 -10.26
N ALA A 56 4.55 7.61 -9.07
CA ALA A 56 5.69 7.56 -8.17
C ALA A 56 6.10 6.10 -7.87
N ARG A 57 5.13 5.21 -7.64
CA ARG A 57 5.41 3.77 -7.47
C ARG A 57 5.93 3.10 -8.73
N VAL A 58 5.37 3.44 -9.89
CA VAL A 58 5.83 2.90 -11.18
C VAL A 58 7.30 3.23 -11.42
N TYR A 59 7.73 4.43 -11.07
CA TYR A 59 9.13 4.87 -11.21
C TYR A 59 10.05 4.43 -10.06
N SER A 60 9.52 3.93 -8.94
CA SER A 60 10.33 3.43 -7.81
C SER A 60 10.92 2.03 -8.03
N GLY A 61 10.74 1.46 -9.22
CA GLY A 61 11.37 0.20 -9.60
C GLY A 61 10.51 -1.06 -9.38
N PRO A 62 11.06 -2.23 -9.73
CA PRO A 62 10.35 -3.49 -9.84
C PRO A 62 9.86 -4.06 -8.49
N GLN A 63 10.38 -3.57 -7.38
CA GLN A 63 9.91 -3.98 -6.05
C GLN A 63 8.48 -3.55 -5.73
N PHE A 64 7.92 -2.58 -6.46
CA PHE A 64 6.57 -2.05 -6.27
C PHE A 64 5.60 -2.37 -7.41
N THR A 65 6.13 -2.94 -8.49
CA THR A 65 5.38 -3.46 -9.63
C THR A 65 5.80 -4.92 -9.86
N TRP A 66 5.30 -5.57 -10.89
CA TRP A 66 5.84 -6.85 -11.32
C TRP A 66 7.01 -6.61 -12.28
N ILE A 67 8.08 -7.40 -12.11
CA ILE A 67 9.40 -7.14 -12.75
C ILE A 67 9.31 -7.08 -14.27
N GLU A 68 8.54 -8.00 -14.86
CA GLU A 68 8.42 -8.19 -16.30
C GLU A 68 7.66 -7.05 -17.00
N ALA A 69 7.01 -6.15 -16.24
CA ALA A 69 6.43 -4.93 -16.80
C ALA A 69 7.50 -4.06 -17.47
N GLY A 70 8.73 -4.12 -16.95
CA GLY A 70 9.86 -3.40 -17.53
C GLY A 70 9.70 -1.88 -17.49
N PHE A 71 9.02 -1.37 -16.47
CA PHE A 71 8.94 0.08 -16.25
C PHE A 71 10.33 0.64 -15.92
N PRO A 72 10.64 1.86 -16.38
CA PRO A 72 11.90 2.50 -16.05
C PRO A 72 11.97 2.82 -14.56
N GLU A 73 13.11 2.52 -13.94
CA GLU A 73 13.43 2.96 -12.60
C GLU A 73 14.06 4.35 -12.67
N ASP A 74 13.47 5.32 -11.97
CA ASP A 74 13.91 6.70 -11.91
C ASP A 74 13.54 7.28 -10.55
N ASP A 75 14.47 7.18 -9.61
CA ASP A 75 14.28 7.66 -8.23
C ASP A 75 13.98 9.16 -8.17
N THR A 76 14.64 9.96 -9.00
CA THR A 76 14.42 11.41 -9.03
C THR A 76 12.97 11.73 -9.42
N LYS A 77 12.46 11.07 -10.44
CA LYS A 77 11.09 11.23 -10.89
C LYS A 77 10.10 10.65 -9.89
N ALA A 78 10.40 9.50 -9.29
CA ALA A 78 9.59 8.89 -8.24
C ALA A 78 9.41 9.83 -7.05
N TYR A 79 10.50 10.45 -6.56
CA TYR A 79 10.45 11.45 -5.48
C TYR A 79 9.69 12.70 -5.88
N SER A 80 9.95 13.25 -7.07
CA SER A 80 9.25 14.43 -7.57
C SER A 80 7.73 14.20 -7.64
N TYR A 81 7.32 13.04 -8.17
CA TYR A 81 5.92 12.67 -8.25
C TYR A 81 5.30 12.42 -6.86
N LEU A 82 6.04 11.80 -5.95
CA LEU A 82 5.57 11.60 -4.58
C LEU A 82 5.31 12.94 -3.86
N HIS A 83 6.22 13.90 -3.97
CA HIS A 83 6.04 15.23 -3.39
C HIS A 83 4.86 15.99 -4.04
N THR A 84 4.72 15.90 -5.36
CA THR A 84 3.57 16.48 -6.07
C THR A 84 2.26 15.84 -5.62
N ALA A 85 2.23 14.51 -5.46
CA ALA A 85 1.08 13.77 -4.96
C ALA A 85 0.65 14.25 -3.57
N ILE A 86 1.61 14.46 -2.67
CA ILE A 86 1.37 14.97 -1.31
C ILE A 86 0.74 16.36 -1.38
N ARG A 87 1.34 17.31 -2.10
CA ARG A 87 0.82 18.68 -2.23
C ARG A 87 -0.58 18.73 -2.86
N LYS A 88 -0.87 17.79 -3.75
CA LYS A 88 -2.20 17.63 -4.39
C LYS A 88 -3.19 16.79 -3.56
N GLY A 89 -2.86 16.47 -2.31
CA GLY A 89 -3.77 15.89 -1.32
C GLY A 89 -4.00 14.38 -1.41
N SER A 90 -3.08 13.62 -1.99
CA SER A 90 -3.14 12.16 -1.98
C SER A 90 -2.84 11.61 -0.59
N ALA A 91 -3.83 10.99 0.04
CA ALA A 91 -3.66 10.32 1.32
C ALA A 91 -2.72 9.10 1.22
N ILE A 92 -2.79 8.36 0.11
CA ILE A 92 -1.88 7.22 -0.15
C ILE A 92 -0.43 7.70 -0.25
N ALA A 93 -0.18 8.84 -0.91
CA ALA A 93 1.16 9.40 -1.02
C ALA A 93 1.74 9.78 0.35
N ILE A 94 0.92 10.33 1.25
CA ILE A 94 1.36 10.66 2.61
C ILE A 94 1.79 9.39 3.37
N LEU A 95 1.01 8.31 3.31
CA LEU A 95 1.39 7.03 3.93
C LEU A 95 2.64 6.42 3.27
N GLN A 96 2.76 6.52 1.95
CA GLN A 96 3.95 6.06 1.25
C GLN A 96 5.20 6.83 1.69
N ALA A 97 5.09 8.14 1.82
CA ALA A 97 6.20 9.03 2.22
C ALA A 97 6.68 8.77 3.65
N MET A 98 5.82 8.30 4.56
CA MET A 98 6.24 7.91 5.92
C MET A 98 7.35 6.82 5.90
N ARG A 99 7.36 5.97 4.88
CA ARG A 99 8.33 4.86 4.71
C ARG A 99 9.45 5.16 3.73
N THR A 100 9.29 6.19 2.93
CA THR A 100 10.30 6.57 1.94
C THR A 100 11.31 7.49 2.62
N SER A 101 12.54 6.99 2.82
CA SER A 101 13.60 7.77 3.47
C SER A 101 13.78 9.12 2.79
N GLY A 102 13.78 10.20 3.58
CA GLY A 102 13.94 11.56 3.09
C GLY A 102 12.72 12.18 2.39
N ALA A 103 11.62 11.45 2.19
CA ALA A 103 10.44 11.99 1.50
C ALA A 103 9.63 12.96 2.37
N LEU A 104 9.60 12.76 3.69
CA LEU A 104 8.99 13.68 4.65
C LEU A 104 10.05 14.55 5.31
N THR A 105 10.52 15.56 4.58
CA THR A 105 11.36 16.60 5.16
C THR A 105 10.53 17.52 6.08
N PRO A 106 11.16 18.26 7.03
CA PRO A 106 10.43 19.24 7.85
C PRO A 106 9.62 20.26 7.06
N THR A 107 10.09 20.60 5.84
CA THR A 107 9.36 21.49 4.92
C THR A 107 8.10 20.81 4.39
N ILE A 108 8.21 19.59 3.88
CA ILE A 108 7.07 18.84 3.35
C ILE A 108 6.06 18.53 4.46
N GLU A 109 6.52 18.22 5.67
CA GLU A 109 5.61 17.97 6.81
C GLU A 109 4.75 19.19 7.17
N LYS A 110 5.29 20.41 7.04
CA LYS A 110 4.53 21.65 7.26
C LYS A 110 3.51 21.92 6.13
N GLU A 111 3.77 21.43 4.94
CA GLU A 111 2.92 21.61 3.75
C GLU A 111 1.86 20.51 3.61
N LEU A 112 1.79 19.54 4.54
CA LEU A 112 0.82 18.44 4.43
C LEU A 112 -0.62 19.00 4.43
N PRO A 113 -1.44 18.68 3.40
CA PRO A 113 -2.82 19.15 3.30
C PRO A 113 -3.76 18.48 4.31
N MET A 114 -3.29 17.42 4.96
CA MET A 114 -3.96 16.71 6.04
C MET A 114 -2.94 16.01 6.94
N THR A 115 -3.32 15.69 8.19
CA THR A 115 -2.43 14.94 9.09
C THR A 115 -2.20 13.50 8.58
N LYS A 116 -1.09 12.88 9.02
CA LYS A 116 -0.79 11.46 8.71
C LYS A 116 -1.94 10.53 9.17
N ASP A 117 -2.55 10.81 10.31
CA ASP A 117 -3.67 10.03 10.84
C ASP A 117 -4.96 10.21 10.01
N GLN A 118 -5.25 11.44 9.57
CA GLN A 118 -6.35 11.67 8.61
C GLN A 118 -6.12 10.97 7.26
N ALA A 119 -4.87 10.95 6.80
CA ALA A 119 -4.51 10.19 5.59
C ALA A 119 -4.76 8.69 5.80
N PHE A 120 -4.34 8.14 6.95
CA PHE A 120 -4.63 6.76 7.31
C PHE A 120 -6.13 6.46 7.30
N GLN A 121 -6.95 7.27 7.97
CA GLN A 121 -8.40 7.09 8.04
C GLN A 121 -9.03 7.06 6.63
N ARG A 122 -8.65 7.99 5.74
CA ARG A 122 -9.12 8.02 4.35
C ARG A 122 -8.77 6.77 3.56
N VAL A 123 -7.53 6.30 3.70
CA VAL A 123 -7.08 5.08 3.01
C VAL A 123 -7.75 3.85 3.62
N TYR A 124 -7.95 3.82 4.94
CA TYR A 124 -8.65 2.75 5.64
C TYR A 124 -10.11 2.62 5.18
N GLU A 125 -10.83 3.74 5.06
CA GLU A 125 -12.18 3.76 4.49
C GLU A 125 -12.21 3.25 3.03
N GLY A 126 -11.24 3.63 2.22
CA GLY A 126 -11.09 3.12 0.86
C GLY A 126 -10.86 1.60 0.84
N ALA A 127 -10.03 1.10 1.73
CA ALA A 127 -9.77 -0.33 1.90
C ALA A 127 -11.02 -1.10 2.32
N GLN A 128 -11.80 -0.56 3.26
CA GLN A 128 -13.08 -1.14 3.68
C GLN A 128 -14.11 -1.20 2.54
N LYS A 129 -14.05 -0.27 1.60
CA LYS A 129 -14.90 -0.22 0.39
C LYS A 129 -14.37 -1.09 -0.76
N GLY A 130 -13.30 -1.87 -0.54
CA GLY A 130 -12.77 -2.83 -1.50
C GLY A 130 -11.70 -2.29 -2.45
N CYS A 131 -11.13 -1.10 -2.20
CA CYS A 131 -9.98 -0.63 -2.97
C CYS A 131 -8.75 -1.48 -2.66
N SER A 132 -8.25 -2.23 -3.65
CA SER A 132 -7.09 -3.13 -3.52
C SER A 132 -5.82 -2.39 -3.11
N TYR A 133 -5.56 -1.21 -3.69
CA TYR A 133 -4.38 -0.41 -3.36
C TYR A 133 -4.46 0.17 -1.94
N CYS A 134 -5.65 0.62 -1.53
CA CYS A 134 -5.85 1.06 -0.16
C CYS A 134 -5.61 -0.08 0.84
N ALA A 135 -6.15 -1.27 0.58
CA ALA A 135 -5.93 -2.45 1.41
C ALA A 135 -4.43 -2.79 1.52
N TYR A 136 -3.71 -2.75 0.40
CA TYR A 136 -2.26 -2.92 0.37
C TYR A 136 -1.52 -1.84 1.18
N ALA A 137 -1.91 -0.57 1.06
CA ALA A 137 -1.30 0.52 1.82
C ALA A 137 -1.53 0.36 3.32
N ILE A 138 -2.73 -0.07 3.74
CA ILE A 138 -3.04 -0.37 5.15
C ILE A 138 -2.23 -1.56 5.67
N ALA A 139 -2.12 -2.64 4.89
CA ALA A 139 -1.29 -3.78 5.26
C ALA A 139 0.15 -3.35 5.56
N ASN A 140 0.71 -2.53 4.70
CA ASN A 140 2.06 -2.01 4.85
C ASN A 140 2.23 -1.11 6.10
N VAL A 141 1.22 -0.35 6.51
CA VAL A 141 1.25 0.45 7.75
C VAL A 141 1.47 -0.44 8.97
N PHE A 142 0.83 -1.61 9.00
CA PHE A 142 1.02 -2.58 10.09
C PHE A 142 2.32 -3.37 9.95
N GLN A 143 2.61 -3.87 8.75
CA GLN A 143 3.80 -4.70 8.48
C GLN A 143 5.12 -3.99 8.82
N TRP A 144 5.20 -2.67 8.55
CA TRP A 144 6.42 -1.89 8.75
C TRP A 144 6.44 -1.07 10.05
N GLY A 145 5.43 -1.21 10.91
CA GLY A 145 5.39 -0.56 12.21
C GLY A 145 4.93 0.90 12.21
N ASP A 146 4.54 1.45 11.05
CA ASP A 146 4.05 2.84 10.94
C ASP A 146 2.82 3.11 11.81
N TYR A 147 2.04 2.06 12.13
CA TYR A 147 0.88 2.14 13.03
C TYR A 147 1.21 2.79 14.38
N GLN A 148 2.47 2.69 14.85
CA GLN A 148 2.92 3.29 16.10
C GLN A 148 2.84 4.83 16.11
N PHE A 149 2.91 5.44 14.93
CA PHE A 149 2.83 6.90 14.75
C PHE A 149 1.43 7.39 14.38
N LEU A 150 0.45 6.49 14.28
CA LEU A 150 -0.91 6.76 13.83
C LEU A 150 -1.92 6.38 14.92
N PRO A 151 -2.52 7.35 15.65
CA PRO A 151 -3.48 7.07 16.71
C PRO A 151 -4.62 6.15 16.31
N SER A 152 -5.19 6.35 15.12
CA SER A 152 -6.28 5.51 14.61
C SER A 152 -5.83 4.08 14.31
N ALA A 153 -4.62 3.88 13.79
CA ALA A 153 -4.07 2.55 13.55
C ALA A 153 -3.74 1.83 14.87
N ARG A 154 -3.19 2.56 15.86
CA ARG A 154 -2.96 1.99 17.21
C ARG A 154 -4.25 1.53 17.87
N LYS A 155 -5.36 2.26 17.66
CA LYS A 155 -6.67 1.85 18.19
C LYS A 155 -7.08 0.49 17.64
N ILE A 156 -6.88 0.21 16.36
CA ILE A 156 -7.17 -1.10 15.74
C ILE A 156 -6.36 -2.21 16.40
N VAL A 157 -5.07 -1.97 16.65
CA VAL A 157 -4.20 -2.95 17.33
C VAL A 157 -4.66 -3.20 18.77
N ASN A 158 -5.12 -2.16 19.45
CA ASN A 158 -5.53 -2.24 20.86
C ASN A 158 -6.99 -2.72 21.04
N GLU A 159 -7.81 -2.76 19.99
CA GLU A 159 -9.17 -3.28 20.08
C GLU A 159 -9.17 -4.75 20.55
N GLY A 160 -9.93 -4.99 21.64
CA GLY A 160 -9.97 -6.29 22.33
C GLY A 160 -8.96 -6.44 23.48
N GLU A 161 -8.12 -5.43 23.75
CA GLU A 161 -7.32 -5.40 24.99
C GLU A 161 -8.19 -4.90 26.17
N PRO A 162 -8.21 -5.62 27.32
CA PRO A 162 -8.93 -5.15 28.49
C PRO A 162 -8.32 -3.84 29.01
N SER A 163 -9.14 -2.79 29.11
CA SER A 163 -8.73 -1.51 29.68
C SER A 163 -8.61 -1.61 31.20
N GLY A 164 -7.59 -1.04 31.80
CA GLY A 164 -7.50 -0.82 33.24
C GLY A 164 -6.42 -1.64 33.96
N VAL A 165 -6.70 -2.04 35.19
CA VAL A 165 -5.75 -2.63 36.17
C VAL A 165 -4.92 -3.82 35.63
N VAL A 166 -5.40 -4.52 34.61
CA VAL A 166 -4.70 -5.60 33.91
C VAL A 166 -3.44 -5.11 33.19
N HIS A 167 -3.40 -3.85 32.75
CA HIS A 167 -2.22 -3.28 32.07
C HIS A 167 -1.01 -3.17 33.01
N PHE A 168 -1.25 -2.94 34.31
CA PHE A 168 -0.17 -2.84 35.31
C PHE A 168 0.44 -4.21 35.64
N LEU A 169 -0.37 -5.27 35.70
CA LEU A 169 0.12 -6.64 35.92
C LEU A 169 0.85 -7.19 34.68
N LYS A 170 0.47 -6.75 33.46
CA LYS A 170 1.12 -7.15 32.20
C LYS A 170 2.53 -6.59 32.04
N SER A 171 2.85 -5.42 32.64
CA SER A 171 4.20 -4.85 32.56
C SER A 171 5.28 -5.74 33.22
N LEU A 172 4.89 -6.69 34.05
CA LEU A 172 5.77 -7.69 34.65
C LEU A 172 6.11 -8.86 33.71
N PHE A 173 5.41 -9.00 32.57
CA PHE A 173 5.60 -10.08 31.58
C PHE A 173 5.94 -9.52 30.20
N VAL A 174 6.80 -8.51 30.14
CA VAL A 174 7.12 -7.69 28.93
C VAL A 174 7.47 -8.55 27.69
N GLN A 175 8.17 -9.66 27.81
CA GLN A 175 8.55 -10.48 26.66
C GLN A 175 7.37 -11.23 26.01
N VAL A 176 6.46 -11.77 26.81
CA VAL A 176 5.28 -12.50 26.30
C VAL A 176 4.31 -11.54 25.58
N ASP A 177 4.18 -10.33 26.11
CA ASP A 177 3.32 -9.31 25.48
C ASP A 177 3.89 -8.78 24.15
N GLN A 178 5.22 -8.68 24.01
CA GLN A 178 5.85 -8.26 22.75
C GLN A 178 5.63 -9.28 21.63
N HIS A 179 5.80 -10.56 21.87
CA HIS A 179 5.51 -11.63 20.89
C HIS A 179 4.03 -11.66 20.50
N ARG A 180 3.14 -11.52 21.49
CA ARG A 180 1.70 -11.49 21.25
C ARG A 180 1.29 -10.27 20.41
N LEU A 181 1.85 -9.11 20.70
CA LEU A 181 1.62 -7.88 19.94
C LEU A 181 2.15 -8.02 18.51
N ALA A 182 3.37 -8.54 18.33
CA ALA A 182 3.96 -8.77 17.02
C ALA A 182 3.08 -9.71 16.18
N ASN A 183 2.64 -10.84 16.75
CA ASN A 183 1.76 -11.79 16.06
C ASN A 183 0.41 -11.15 15.68
N LYS A 184 -0.18 -10.33 16.56
CA LYS A 184 -1.43 -9.63 16.30
C LYS A 184 -1.27 -8.64 15.15
N VAL A 185 -0.22 -7.84 15.16
CA VAL A 185 0.07 -6.86 14.10
C VAL A 185 0.31 -7.55 12.76
N THR A 186 1.07 -8.65 12.77
CA THR A 186 1.30 -9.46 11.57
C THR A 186 0.00 -10.05 11.03
N ALA A 187 -0.88 -10.57 11.89
CA ALA A 187 -2.18 -11.09 11.47
C ALA A 187 -3.07 -10.00 10.84
N ILE A 188 -3.05 -8.78 11.39
CA ILE A 188 -3.75 -7.62 10.79
C ILE A 188 -3.18 -7.31 9.40
N ALA A 189 -1.86 -7.24 9.26
CA ALA A 189 -1.20 -6.99 7.98
C ALA A 189 -1.56 -8.07 6.94
N GLN A 190 -1.49 -9.35 7.31
CA GLN A 190 -1.88 -10.48 6.45
C GLN A 190 -3.34 -10.39 6.02
N GLN A 191 -4.26 -10.09 6.94
CA GLN A 191 -5.68 -9.92 6.60
C GLN A 191 -5.91 -8.86 5.52
N TRP A 192 -5.21 -7.74 5.60
CA TRP A 192 -5.31 -6.68 4.60
C TRP A 192 -4.61 -7.04 3.30
N LEU A 193 -3.50 -7.80 3.33
CA LEU A 193 -2.87 -8.32 2.11
C LEU A 193 -3.79 -9.30 1.39
N HIS A 194 -4.46 -10.23 2.11
CA HIS A 194 -5.45 -11.12 1.51
C HIS A 194 -6.61 -10.35 0.87
N LYS A 195 -7.14 -9.32 1.54
CA LYS A 195 -8.18 -8.46 0.94
C LYS A 195 -7.69 -7.75 -0.32
N SER A 196 -6.44 -7.29 -0.31
CA SER A 196 -5.81 -6.64 -1.46
C SER A 196 -5.65 -7.60 -2.64
N ALA A 197 -5.16 -8.81 -2.39
CA ALA A 197 -4.99 -9.87 -3.39
C ALA A 197 -6.35 -10.29 -3.97
N ALA A 198 -7.33 -10.55 -3.11
CA ALA A 198 -8.70 -10.91 -3.53
C ALA A 198 -9.39 -9.80 -4.33
N ALA A 199 -9.02 -8.54 -4.10
CA ALA A 199 -9.47 -7.40 -4.91
C ALA A 199 -8.63 -7.18 -6.19
N GLY A 200 -7.72 -8.11 -6.54
CA GLY A 200 -7.00 -8.17 -7.80
C GLY A 200 -5.58 -7.60 -7.81
N LEU A 201 -5.07 -7.09 -6.70
CA LEU A 201 -3.70 -6.56 -6.66
C LEU A 201 -2.67 -7.69 -6.61
N VAL A 202 -2.07 -8.04 -7.74
CA VAL A 202 -1.18 -9.21 -7.87
C VAL A 202 0.08 -9.13 -7.00
N ILE A 203 0.63 -7.93 -6.77
CA ILE A 203 1.82 -7.75 -5.92
C ILE A 203 1.55 -8.13 -4.45
N ALA A 204 0.30 -8.14 -4.00
CA ALA A 204 -0.05 -8.54 -2.64
C ALA A 204 0.27 -10.01 -2.37
N TYR A 205 0.20 -10.89 -3.34
CA TYR A 205 0.61 -12.29 -3.22
C TYR A 205 2.10 -12.43 -2.89
N ARG A 206 2.95 -11.62 -3.52
CA ARG A 206 4.39 -11.60 -3.20
C ARG A 206 4.64 -11.25 -1.74
N ASN A 207 3.96 -10.25 -1.21
CA ASN A 207 4.13 -9.83 0.18
C ASN A 207 3.56 -10.89 1.15
N LEU A 208 2.43 -11.51 0.83
CA LEU A 208 1.88 -12.62 1.61
C LEU A 208 2.87 -13.79 1.68
N ARG A 209 3.42 -14.21 0.53
CA ARG A 209 4.43 -15.26 0.49
C ARG A 209 5.60 -14.96 1.41
N LEU A 210 6.18 -13.76 1.31
CA LEU A 210 7.31 -13.36 2.14
C LEU A 210 6.95 -13.42 3.63
N THR A 211 5.76 -12.92 4.01
CA THR A 211 5.32 -12.94 5.40
C THR A 211 5.12 -14.35 5.94
N TYR A 212 4.61 -15.29 5.13
CA TYR A 212 4.46 -16.69 5.55
C TYR A 212 5.80 -17.43 5.57
N ALA A 213 6.72 -17.14 4.67
CA ALA A 213 8.08 -17.67 4.69
C ALA A 213 8.83 -17.23 5.97
N GLU A 214 8.72 -15.97 6.38
CA GLU A 214 9.30 -15.45 7.63
C GLU A 214 8.72 -16.12 8.88
N GLN A 215 7.51 -16.63 8.80
CA GLN A 215 6.83 -17.37 9.88
C GLN A 215 7.09 -18.90 9.85
N ASP A 216 7.88 -19.40 8.90
CA ASP A 216 8.06 -20.82 8.58
C ASP A 216 6.73 -21.57 8.37
N ASN A 217 5.71 -20.85 7.87
CA ASN A 217 4.39 -21.40 7.58
C ASN A 217 4.31 -21.86 6.12
N ARG A 218 4.96 -23.00 5.84
CA ARG A 218 5.08 -23.57 4.49
C ARG A 218 3.75 -23.84 3.81
N ALA A 219 2.76 -24.33 4.55
CA ALA A 219 1.46 -24.66 3.98
C ALA A 219 0.76 -23.39 3.41
N MET A 220 0.80 -22.27 4.15
CA MET A 220 0.25 -21.03 3.69
C MET A 220 1.12 -20.37 2.60
N GLU A 221 2.44 -20.52 2.67
CA GLU A 221 3.34 -20.04 1.62
C GLU A 221 3.03 -20.74 0.28
N GLU A 222 2.92 -22.07 0.27
CA GLU A 222 2.56 -22.86 -0.91
C GLU A 222 1.19 -22.46 -1.46
N GLN A 223 0.19 -22.34 -0.59
CA GLN A 223 -1.15 -21.89 -1.01
C GLN A 223 -1.09 -20.53 -1.72
N VAL A 224 -0.39 -19.56 -1.15
CA VAL A 224 -0.26 -18.21 -1.73
C VAL A 224 0.52 -18.23 -3.05
N ILE A 225 1.51 -19.12 -3.20
CA ILE A 225 2.23 -19.32 -4.47
C ILE A 225 1.25 -19.79 -5.55
N PHE A 226 0.42 -20.82 -5.27
CA PHE A 226 -0.58 -21.30 -6.22
C PHE A 226 -1.64 -20.26 -6.56
N GLU A 227 -2.14 -19.52 -5.57
CA GLU A 227 -3.10 -18.44 -5.80
C GLU A 227 -2.50 -17.32 -6.66
N GLY A 228 -1.27 -16.91 -6.38
CA GLY A 228 -0.55 -15.89 -7.15
C GLY A 228 -0.23 -16.35 -8.58
N ALA A 229 0.11 -17.63 -8.77
CA ALA A 229 0.31 -18.22 -10.08
C ALA A 229 -1.01 -18.23 -10.89
N ALA A 230 -2.11 -18.61 -10.26
CA ALA A 230 -3.45 -18.57 -10.87
C ALA A 230 -3.89 -17.13 -11.22
N ALA A 231 -3.44 -16.14 -10.45
CA ALA A 231 -3.64 -14.72 -10.75
C ALA A 231 -2.70 -14.18 -11.85
N GLY A 232 -1.79 -15.01 -12.37
CA GLY A 232 -0.89 -14.68 -13.47
C GLY A 232 0.40 -13.97 -13.06
N LEU A 233 0.80 -13.99 -11.78
CA LEU A 233 2.06 -13.40 -11.33
C LEU A 233 3.25 -14.27 -11.75
N PRO A 234 4.13 -13.81 -12.68
CA PRO A 234 5.16 -14.66 -13.28
C PRO A 234 6.10 -15.32 -12.26
N LEU A 235 6.53 -14.56 -11.25
CA LEU A 235 7.37 -15.10 -10.17
C LEU A 235 6.71 -16.28 -9.46
N MET A 236 5.40 -16.23 -9.23
CA MET A 236 4.68 -17.31 -8.57
C MET A 236 4.49 -18.50 -9.49
N MET A 237 4.29 -18.27 -10.78
CA MET A 237 4.21 -19.35 -11.80
C MET A 237 5.52 -20.14 -11.89
N TYR A 238 6.66 -19.47 -11.65
CA TYR A 238 7.96 -20.16 -11.61
C TYR A 238 8.17 -20.97 -10.33
N LEU A 239 7.55 -20.55 -9.21
CA LEU A 239 7.70 -21.20 -7.89
C LEU A 239 6.67 -22.31 -7.64
N ALA A 240 5.54 -22.31 -8.37
CA ALA A 240 4.48 -23.32 -8.28
C ALA A 240 4.87 -24.61 -9.01
#